data_880ba510b3735aaf72e26d6397dad153
#
_entry.id   880ba510b3735aaf72e26d6397dad153
#
_cell.length_a   1.000
_cell.length_b   1.000
_cell.length_c   1.000
_cell.angle_alpha   90.00
_cell.angle_beta   90.00
_cell.angle_gamma   90.00
#
_symmetry.space_group_name_H-M   'P 1'
#
loop_
_entity.id
_entity.type
_entity.pdbx_description
1 polymer ?
#
loop_
_entity_poly.entity_id
_entity_poly.type
_entity_poly.pdbx_seq_one_letter_code
_entity_poly.pdbx_strand_id
1 'polypeptide(L)'
;MTFKEICKNEEINAYLKKGDENLGQLGYTDHSQAHCVQVARQAGKILERFGYSDHEIELVKIAGYMHDIGNAINRTHHAEYGALLANSLLKEMDMPLDDRITIISAIGNHDESTGSPEDVISAALIIADKTDVRRSRVREKERAAFDIHGCVILPPRS
;
A
#
# COMPACT_ATOMS: atom_id res chain seq x y z
N MET A 1 -16.18 2.87 9.74
CA MET A 1 -14.90 2.18 9.41
C MET A 1 -13.76 3.17 9.40
N THR A 2 -12.79 2.97 10.24
CA THR A 2 -11.63 3.86 10.38
C THR A 2 -10.34 3.16 10.01
N PHE A 3 -9.33 3.94 9.65
CA PHE A 3 -7.97 3.45 9.43
C PHE A 3 -7.45 2.66 10.64
N LYS A 4 -7.77 3.13 11.85
CA LYS A 4 -7.34 2.48 13.07
C LYS A 4 -7.94 1.07 13.25
N GLU A 5 -9.20 0.90 12.84
CA GLU A 5 -9.85 -0.42 12.86
C GLU A 5 -9.22 -1.37 11.84
N ILE A 6 -8.92 -0.86 10.65
CA ILE A 6 -8.23 -1.63 9.60
C ILE A 6 -6.86 -2.12 10.08
N CYS A 7 -6.07 -1.26 10.72
CA CYS A 7 -4.75 -1.63 11.24
C CYS A 7 -4.79 -2.74 12.29
N LYS A 8 -5.92 -2.94 12.95
CA LYS A 8 -6.12 -3.98 13.98
C LYS A 8 -6.73 -5.26 13.44
N ASN A 9 -7.13 -5.30 12.18
CA ASN A 9 -7.77 -6.48 11.61
C ASN A 9 -6.73 -7.59 11.41
N GLU A 10 -6.93 -8.71 12.10
CA GLU A 10 -5.99 -9.84 12.09
C GLU A 10 -5.86 -10.48 10.71
N GLU A 11 -6.96 -10.58 9.96
CA GLU A 11 -6.95 -11.18 8.63
C GLU A 11 -6.18 -10.34 7.63
N ILE A 12 -6.42 -9.03 7.61
CA ILE A 12 -5.67 -8.08 6.78
C ILE A 12 -4.17 -8.19 7.10
N ASN A 13 -3.83 -8.18 8.38
CA ASN A 13 -2.44 -8.24 8.83
C ASN A 13 -1.78 -9.57 8.48
N ALA A 14 -2.52 -10.67 8.50
CA ALA A 14 -2.00 -11.97 8.08
C ALA A 14 -1.64 -11.98 6.58
N TYR A 15 -2.48 -11.40 5.73
CA TYR A 15 -2.19 -11.26 4.30
C TYR A 15 -0.98 -10.36 4.05
N LEU A 16 -0.89 -9.22 4.74
CA LEU A 16 0.25 -8.32 4.61
C LEU A 16 1.56 -9.02 5.01
N LYS A 17 1.54 -9.77 6.09
CA LYS A 17 2.69 -10.54 6.55
C LYS A 17 3.11 -11.58 5.51
N LYS A 18 2.17 -12.33 4.96
CA LYS A 18 2.45 -13.33 3.92
C LYS A 18 3.05 -12.69 2.66
N GLY A 19 2.49 -11.58 2.23
CA GLY A 19 3.01 -10.83 1.09
C GLY A 19 4.45 -10.37 1.29
N ASP A 20 4.76 -9.85 2.46
CA ASP A 20 6.12 -9.41 2.81
C ASP A 20 7.10 -10.58 2.83
N GLU A 21 6.72 -11.73 3.39
CA GLU A 21 7.54 -12.95 3.38
C GLU A 21 7.82 -13.42 1.95
N ASN A 22 6.81 -13.42 1.08
CA ASN A 22 6.97 -13.80 -0.32
C ASN A 22 7.95 -12.89 -1.04
N LEU A 23 7.85 -11.58 -0.84
CA LEU A 23 8.74 -10.60 -1.46
C LEU A 23 10.16 -10.70 -0.91
N GLY A 24 10.32 -10.98 0.37
CA GLY A 24 11.62 -11.19 1.00
C GLY A 24 12.39 -12.33 0.36
N GLN A 25 11.72 -13.43 0.03
CA GLN A 25 12.32 -14.57 -0.67
C GLN A 25 12.75 -14.23 -2.10
N LEU A 26 12.06 -13.28 -2.74
CA LEU A 26 12.37 -12.83 -4.09
C LEU A 26 13.44 -11.73 -4.13
N GLY A 27 13.89 -11.24 -2.98
CA GLY A 27 14.90 -10.18 -2.89
C GLY A 27 14.39 -8.76 -3.00
N TYR A 28 13.09 -8.54 -2.92
CA TYR A 28 12.50 -7.20 -2.92
C TYR A 28 12.77 -6.46 -1.61
N THR A 29 12.62 -5.13 -1.63
CA THR A 29 12.66 -4.28 -0.44
C THR A 29 11.51 -4.63 0.51
N ASP A 30 11.57 -4.11 1.72
CA ASP A 30 10.56 -4.33 2.75
C ASP A 30 9.19 -3.76 2.32
N HIS A 31 8.18 -4.64 2.25
CA HIS A 31 6.77 -4.32 2.06
C HIS A 31 5.96 -4.72 3.30
N SER A 32 6.58 -4.61 4.45
CA SER A 32 5.99 -4.95 5.75
C SER A 32 4.87 -4.00 6.15
N GLN A 33 4.24 -4.32 7.27
CA GLN A 33 3.24 -3.47 7.91
C GLN A 33 3.80 -2.05 8.18
N ALA A 34 5.08 -1.91 8.52
CA ALA A 34 5.71 -0.61 8.74
C ALA A 34 5.70 0.26 7.47
N HIS A 35 5.99 -0.32 6.31
CA HIS A 35 5.85 0.36 5.02
C HIS A 35 4.40 0.78 4.77
N CYS A 36 3.46 -0.13 4.98
CA CYS A 36 2.03 0.15 4.78
C CYS A 36 1.53 1.29 5.66
N VAL A 37 1.93 1.32 6.93
CA VAL A 37 1.61 2.42 7.84
C VAL A 37 2.21 3.74 7.36
N GLN A 38 3.45 3.72 6.92
CA GLN A 38 4.13 4.92 6.42
C GLN A 38 3.45 5.47 5.16
N VAL A 39 3.10 4.61 4.22
CA VAL A 39 2.37 5.00 3.00
C VAL A 39 1.01 5.60 3.37
N ALA A 40 0.27 4.95 4.26
CA ALA A 40 -1.03 5.45 4.71
C ALA A 40 -0.93 6.85 5.31
N ARG A 41 0.02 7.05 6.23
CA ARG A 41 0.23 8.34 6.88
C ARG A 41 0.64 9.42 5.88
N GLN A 42 1.55 9.11 5.00
CA GLN A 42 2.06 10.06 4.01
C GLN A 42 0.95 10.47 3.02
N ALA A 43 0.17 9.51 2.53
CA ALA A 43 -0.96 9.79 1.66
C ALA A 43 -2.01 10.67 2.36
N GLY A 44 -2.30 10.39 3.62
CA GLY A 44 -3.19 11.21 4.43
C GLY A 44 -2.70 12.65 4.59
N LYS A 45 -1.41 12.83 4.85
CA LYS A 45 -0.81 14.17 4.95
C LYS A 45 -0.88 14.96 3.65
N ILE A 46 -0.71 14.30 2.51
CA ILE A 46 -0.84 14.94 1.20
C ILE A 46 -2.24 15.52 1.04
N LEU A 47 -3.28 14.73 1.30
CA LEU A 47 -4.66 15.21 1.18
C LEU A 47 -5.01 16.28 2.21
N GLU A 48 -4.50 16.15 3.43
CA GLU A 48 -4.69 17.16 4.48
C GLU A 48 -4.14 18.52 4.06
N ARG A 49 -2.94 18.55 3.49
CA ARG A 49 -2.30 19.78 2.99
C ARG A 49 -3.10 20.49 1.90
N PHE A 50 -3.78 19.73 1.07
CA PHE A 50 -4.60 20.28 -0.01
C PHE A 50 -6.05 20.55 0.40
N GLY A 51 -6.38 20.39 1.67
CA GLY A 51 -7.70 20.76 2.21
C GLY A 51 -8.82 19.78 1.92
N TYR A 52 -8.50 18.53 1.64
CA TYR A 52 -9.51 17.49 1.44
C TYR A 52 -10.20 17.13 2.76
N SER A 53 -11.40 16.53 2.67
CA SER A 53 -12.21 16.20 3.84
C SER A 53 -11.57 15.11 4.70
N ASP A 54 -11.95 15.07 5.98
CA ASP A 54 -11.52 14.01 6.89
C ASP A 54 -11.91 12.62 6.37
N HIS A 55 -13.06 12.52 5.73
CA HIS A 55 -13.53 11.28 5.11
C HIS A 55 -12.58 10.81 3.99
N GLU A 56 -12.21 11.70 3.09
CA GLU A 56 -11.26 11.39 2.01
C GLU A 56 -9.88 11.02 2.55
N ILE A 57 -9.44 11.70 3.59
CA ILE A 57 -8.17 11.40 4.29
C ILE A 57 -8.22 9.99 4.87
N GLU A 58 -9.33 9.61 5.49
CA GLU A 58 -9.51 8.26 6.04
C GLU A 58 -9.48 7.20 4.94
N LEU A 59 -10.16 7.45 3.81
CA LEU A 59 -10.17 6.52 2.67
C LEU A 59 -8.76 6.30 2.09
N VAL A 60 -7.99 7.36 1.91
CA VAL A 60 -6.63 7.22 1.36
C VAL A 60 -5.69 6.49 2.31
N LYS A 61 -5.87 6.68 3.61
CA LYS A 61 -5.09 5.93 4.62
C LYS A 61 -5.39 4.44 4.55
N ILE A 62 -6.65 4.07 4.42
CA ILE A 62 -7.07 2.67 4.29
C ILE A 62 -6.49 2.07 3.00
N ALA A 63 -6.62 2.78 1.88
CA ALA A 63 -6.03 2.35 0.61
C ALA A 63 -4.50 2.18 0.73
N GLY A 64 -3.83 3.12 1.36
CA GLY A 64 -2.38 3.07 1.60
C GLY A 64 -1.97 1.87 2.44
N TYR A 65 -2.72 1.56 3.48
CA TYR A 65 -2.43 0.42 4.34
C TYR A 65 -2.59 -0.92 3.61
N MET A 66 -3.56 -1.02 2.71
CA MET A 66 -3.92 -2.25 2.03
C MET A 66 -3.33 -2.39 0.62
N HIS A 67 -2.58 -1.40 0.12
CA HIS A 67 -2.20 -1.37 -1.29
C HIS A 67 -1.36 -2.58 -1.74
N ASP A 68 -0.55 -3.13 -0.86
CA ASP A 68 0.33 -4.27 -1.16
C ASP A 68 -0.24 -5.64 -0.78
N ILE A 69 -1.50 -5.70 -0.33
CA ILE A 69 -2.11 -6.94 0.17
C ILE A 69 -2.12 -8.06 -0.89
N GLY A 70 -2.14 -7.70 -2.16
CA GLY A 70 -2.13 -8.66 -3.28
C GLY A 70 -0.83 -9.45 -3.40
N ASN A 71 0.26 -8.99 -2.77
CA ASN A 71 1.52 -9.74 -2.73
C ASN A 71 1.39 -11.10 -1.99
N ALA A 72 0.34 -11.26 -1.19
CA ALA A 72 0.03 -12.55 -0.58
C ALA A 72 -0.35 -13.61 -1.63
N ILE A 73 -0.82 -13.18 -2.80
CA ILE A 73 -1.23 -14.05 -3.90
C ILE A 73 -0.08 -14.19 -4.90
N ASN A 74 0.37 -13.06 -5.47
CA ASN A 74 1.47 -13.03 -6.44
C ASN A 74 1.94 -11.59 -6.63
N ARG A 75 3.24 -11.40 -6.83
CA ARG A 75 3.79 -10.06 -7.17
C ARG A 75 3.28 -9.58 -8.52
N THR A 76 3.19 -10.47 -9.50
CA THR A 76 2.59 -10.15 -10.81
C THR A 76 1.12 -9.87 -10.60
N HIS A 77 0.66 -8.71 -11.07
CA HIS A 77 -0.72 -8.24 -10.90
C HIS A 77 -1.15 -8.05 -9.44
N HIS A 78 -0.19 -7.81 -8.54
CA HIS A 78 -0.49 -7.62 -7.11
C HIS A 78 -1.48 -6.48 -6.85
N ALA A 79 -1.48 -5.44 -7.70
CA ALA A 79 -2.42 -4.33 -7.56
C ALA A 79 -3.86 -4.78 -7.80
N GLU A 80 -4.10 -5.51 -8.88
CA GLU A 80 -5.42 -6.03 -9.24
C GLU A 80 -5.91 -7.09 -8.25
N TYR A 81 -5.06 -8.04 -7.88
CA TYR A 81 -5.38 -9.03 -6.85
C TYR A 81 -5.63 -8.35 -5.50
N GLY A 82 -4.84 -7.35 -5.17
CA GLY A 82 -5.01 -6.56 -3.95
C GLY A 82 -6.35 -5.85 -3.90
N ALA A 83 -6.76 -5.24 -5.00
CA ALA A 83 -8.06 -4.57 -5.08
C ALA A 83 -9.22 -5.55 -4.86
N LEU A 84 -9.19 -6.71 -5.49
CA LEU A 84 -10.23 -7.74 -5.35
C LEU A 84 -10.27 -8.30 -3.92
N LEU A 85 -9.11 -8.58 -3.34
CA LEU A 85 -9.01 -9.07 -1.96
C LEU A 85 -9.48 -8.02 -0.95
N ALA A 86 -9.08 -6.77 -1.14
CA ALA A 86 -9.52 -5.66 -0.29
C ALA A 86 -11.05 -5.48 -0.34
N ASN A 87 -11.64 -5.56 -1.52
CA ASN A 87 -13.10 -5.46 -1.65
C ASN A 87 -13.83 -6.52 -0.82
N SER A 88 -13.37 -7.75 -0.88
CA SER A 88 -13.95 -8.86 -0.11
C SER A 88 -13.85 -8.59 1.40
N LEU A 89 -12.66 -8.23 1.87
CA LEU A 89 -12.41 -7.96 3.28
C LEU A 89 -13.22 -6.76 3.81
N LEU A 90 -13.24 -5.67 3.06
CA LEU A 90 -13.96 -4.45 3.46
C LEU A 90 -15.48 -4.65 3.42
N LYS A 91 -15.96 -5.49 2.51
CA LYS A 91 -17.38 -5.84 2.46
C LYS A 91 -17.80 -6.61 3.71
N GLU A 92 -17.00 -7.55 4.17
CA GLU A 92 -17.25 -8.30 5.41
C GLU A 92 -17.24 -7.40 6.64
N MET A 93 -16.51 -6.29 6.58
CA MET A 93 -16.47 -5.28 7.63
C MET A 93 -17.58 -4.22 7.50
N ASP A 94 -18.56 -4.43 6.63
CA ASP A 94 -19.71 -3.55 6.40
C ASP A 94 -19.34 -2.15 5.90
N MET A 95 -18.23 -1.99 5.19
CA MET A 95 -17.88 -0.71 4.59
C MET A 95 -18.88 -0.36 3.47
N PRO A 96 -19.38 0.89 3.41
CA PRO A 96 -20.29 1.33 2.35
C PRO A 96 -19.69 1.11 0.95
N LEU A 97 -20.55 0.80 -0.01
CA LEU A 97 -20.14 0.47 -1.38
C LEU A 97 -19.30 1.58 -2.05
N ASP A 98 -19.73 2.83 -1.93
CA ASP A 98 -19.03 3.95 -2.56
C ASP A 98 -17.61 4.11 -2.02
N ASP A 99 -17.42 3.92 -0.72
CA ASP A 99 -16.11 3.97 -0.09
C ASP A 99 -15.23 2.80 -0.54
N ARG A 100 -15.81 1.60 -0.65
CA ARG A 100 -15.09 0.42 -1.15
C ARG A 100 -14.63 0.63 -2.60
N ILE A 101 -15.50 1.16 -3.45
CA ILE A 101 -15.16 1.43 -4.86
C ILE A 101 -13.98 2.40 -4.93
N THR A 102 -14.00 3.47 -4.14
CA THR A 102 -12.91 4.44 -4.10
C THR A 102 -11.58 3.79 -3.68
N ILE A 103 -11.62 2.99 -2.64
CA ILE A 103 -10.42 2.30 -2.12
C ILE A 103 -9.88 1.30 -3.11
N ILE A 104 -10.72 0.43 -3.67
CA ILE A 104 -10.25 -0.61 -4.59
C ILE A 104 -9.76 -0.05 -5.91
N SER A 105 -10.34 1.05 -6.38
CA SER A 105 -9.84 1.76 -7.56
C SER A 105 -8.43 2.30 -7.32
N ALA A 106 -8.18 2.90 -6.17
CA ALA A 106 -6.86 3.38 -5.81
C ALA A 106 -5.84 2.23 -5.70
N ILE A 107 -6.20 1.14 -5.04
CA ILE A 107 -5.32 -0.03 -4.90
C ILE A 107 -5.02 -0.64 -6.28
N GLY A 108 -6.04 -0.84 -7.10
CA GLY A 108 -5.88 -1.47 -8.42
C GLY A 108 -5.03 -0.68 -9.40
N ASN A 109 -4.94 0.64 -9.22
CA ASN A 109 -4.20 1.54 -10.09
C ASN A 109 -2.87 2.04 -9.48
N HIS A 110 -2.45 1.52 -8.33
CA HIS A 110 -1.24 2.04 -7.69
C HIS A 110 0.06 1.57 -8.34
N ASP A 111 0.05 0.46 -9.05
CA ASP A 111 1.22 -0.02 -9.79
C ASP A 111 1.28 0.69 -11.15
N GLU A 112 2.29 1.51 -11.37
CA GLU A 112 2.43 2.31 -12.57
C GLU A 112 2.63 1.52 -13.85
N SER A 113 3.10 0.28 -13.74
CA SER A 113 3.28 -0.56 -14.92
C SER A 113 1.94 -1.01 -15.51
N THR A 114 0.87 -1.01 -14.71
CA THR A 114 -0.44 -1.53 -15.11
C THR A 114 -1.60 -0.57 -14.88
N GLY A 115 -1.39 0.49 -14.10
CA GLY A 115 -2.45 1.42 -13.71
C GLY A 115 -2.09 2.88 -13.92
N SER A 116 -3.05 3.75 -13.67
CA SER A 116 -2.88 5.19 -13.71
C SER A 116 -3.73 5.86 -12.62
N PRO A 117 -3.36 7.07 -12.17
CA PRO A 117 -4.17 7.77 -11.18
C PRO A 117 -5.49 8.22 -11.80
N GLU A 118 -6.59 7.67 -11.31
CA GLU A 118 -7.93 7.97 -11.79
C GLU A 118 -8.56 9.14 -11.01
N ASP A 119 -8.12 9.37 -9.79
CA ASP A 119 -8.61 10.44 -8.92
C ASP A 119 -7.51 10.90 -7.94
N VAL A 120 -7.86 11.83 -7.08
CA VAL A 120 -6.93 12.39 -6.08
C VAL A 120 -6.49 11.34 -5.05
N ILE A 121 -7.34 10.39 -4.71
CA ILE A 121 -7.01 9.29 -3.78
C ILE A 121 -5.93 8.40 -4.39
N SER A 122 -6.12 7.98 -5.63
CA SER A 122 -5.11 7.21 -6.38
C SER A 122 -3.80 7.97 -6.51
N ALA A 123 -3.85 9.25 -6.87
CA ALA A 123 -2.65 10.06 -7.04
C ALA A 123 -1.86 10.19 -5.74
N ALA A 124 -2.52 10.46 -4.62
CA ALA A 124 -1.88 10.57 -3.33
C ALA A 124 -1.25 9.25 -2.87
N LEU A 125 -1.93 8.13 -3.13
CA LEU A 125 -1.40 6.80 -2.83
C LEU A 125 -0.10 6.51 -3.61
N ILE A 126 -0.11 6.76 -4.91
CA ILE A 126 1.05 6.53 -5.79
C ILE A 126 2.25 7.36 -5.31
N ILE A 127 2.04 8.64 -5.04
CA ILE A 127 3.11 9.53 -4.57
C ILE A 127 3.66 9.04 -3.22
N ALA A 128 2.79 8.69 -2.28
CA ALA A 128 3.19 8.23 -0.95
C ALA A 128 4.00 6.92 -1.02
N ASP A 129 3.57 5.98 -1.85
CA ASP A 129 4.28 4.72 -2.02
C ASP A 129 5.68 4.92 -2.58
N LYS A 130 5.81 5.78 -3.59
CA LYS A 130 7.11 6.07 -4.21
C LYS A 130 8.07 6.85 -3.33
N THR A 131 7.56 7.63 -2.40
CA THR A 131 8.40 8.47 -1.53
C THR A 131 8.89 7.74 -0.28
N ASP A 132 8.46 6.52 -0.03
CA ASP A 132 8.97 5.72 1.08
C ASP A 132 10.29 5.03 0.71
N VAL A 133 11.36 5.81 0.78
CA VAL A 133 12.73 5.37 0.45
C VAL A 133 13.59 5.19 1.70
N ARG A 134 12.99 4.88 2.84
CA ARG A 134 13.71 4.72 4.10
C ARG A 134 14.71 3.57 4.02
N ARG A 135 15.89 3.80 4.63
CA ARG A 135 16.95 2.79 4.70
C ARG A 135 16.49 1.49 5.35
N SER A 136 15.59 1.58 6.32
CA SER A 136 14.99 0.43 7.00
C SER A 136 14.22 -0.53 6.08
N ARG A 137 13.86 -0.09 4.88
CA ARG A 137 13.22 -0.96 3.86
C ARG A 137 14.19 -1.90 3.16
N VAL A 138 15.49 -1.65 3.25
CA VAL A 138 16.50 -2.55 2.70
C VAL A 138 16.68 -3.72 3.68
N ARG A 139 16.24 -4.92 3.29
CA ARG A 139 16.21 -6.11 4.16
C ARG A 139 17.60 -6.54 4.61
N GLU A 140 18.50 -6.73 3.63
CA GLU A 140 19.90 -7.09 3.84
C GLU A 140 20.73 -6.48 2.73
N LYS A 141 21.98 -6.05 3.05
CA LYS A 141 22.86 -5.42 2.07
C LYS A 141 23.11 -6.29 0.83
N GLU A 142 23.28 -7.58 1.04
CA GLU A 142 23.53 -8.54 -0.04
C GLU A 142 22.33 -8.72 -0.94
N ARG A 143 21.12 -8.74 -0.36
CA ARG A 143 19.87 -8.86 -1.12
C ARG A 143 19.50 -7.58 -1.83
N ALA A 144 19.81 -6.43 -1.26
CA ALA A 144 19.54 -5.14 -1.87
C ALA A 144 20.19 -5.01 -3.26
N ALA A 145 21.35 -5.64 -3.46
CA ALA A 145 22.04 -5.66 -4.75
C ALA A 145 21.23 -6.35 -5.86
N PHE A 146 20.27 -7.19 -5.48
CA PHE A 146 19.41 -7.94 -6.40
C PHE A 146 17.99 -7.42 -6.45
N ASP A 147 17.71 -6.28 -5.80
CA ASP A 147 16.39 -5.69 -5.81
C ASP A 147 16.08 -5.16 -7.20
N ILE A 148 15.08 -5.75 -7.84
CA ILE A 148 14.68 -5.41 -9.21
C ILE A 148 13.97 -4.04 -9.30
N HIS A 149 13.58 -3.45 -8.18
CA HIS A 149 13.06 -2.08 -8.16
C HIS A 149 14.14 -1.04 -8.44
N GLY A 150 15.40 -1.39 -8.27
CA GLY A 150 16.57 -0.62 -8.67
C GLY A 150 16.73 0.76 -8.03
N CYS A 151 15.67 1.52 -8.00
CA CYS A 151 15.68 2.90 -7.49
C CYS A 151 15.74 3.01 -5.96
N VAL A 152 15.58 1.90 -5.24
CA VAL A 152 15.54 1.87 -3.77
C VAL A 152 16.79 1.21 -3.17
N ILE A 153 17.71 0.78 -4.01
CA ILE A 153 18.86 -0.01 -3.58
C ILE A 153 19.79 0.77 -2.64
N LEU A 154 19.98 2.03 -2.91
CA LEU A 154 20.87 2.89 -2.12
C LEU A 154 20.08 4.10 -1.60
N PRO A 155 19.40 3.94 -0.46
CA PRO A 155 18.76 5.10 0.15
C PRO A 155 19.83 6.15 0.53
N PRO A 156 19.47 7.43 0.51
CA PRO A 156 20.42 8.48 0.85
C PRO A 156 21.03 8.23 2.22
N ARG A 157 22.31 8.47 2.33
CA ARG A 157 22.99 8.44 3.62
C ARG A 157 22.46 9.57 4.48
N SER A 158 21.91 9.21 5.60
CA SER A 158 21.50 10.18 6.60
C SER A 158 22.71 10.87 7.21
#